data_642707e5af3fccb2dbd200eeece86770
#
_entry.id   642707e5af3fccb2dbd200eeece86770
#
_cell.length_a   1.000
_cell.length_b   1.000
_cell.length_c   1.000
_cell.angle_alpha   90.00
_cell.angle_beta   90.00
_cell.angle_gamma   90.00
#
_symmetry.space_group_name_H-M   'P 1'
#
loop_
_entity.id
_entity.type
_entity.pdbx_description
1 polymer ?
#
loop_
_entity_poly.entity_id
_entity_poly.type
_entity_poly.pdbx_seq_one_letter_code
_entity_poly.pdbx_strand_id
1 'polypeptide(L)'
;MKRTLNTQTAQLAGEKISVSGWVHSRRDHGGLIFVDLRDHTGLLQLVFNSDDPEMFSLAEELRDEFVIRAEGMVRERAAGLKNDKIPTGAVELVVERLTLLNRAETLPIQPFAEENQAGEDLRFKYRYLDLRRPKMQEMLQKRAEMYRRMHQYMDTRDFIEIQTPILANSSPEGARDFLIPSRLQENKFYALPQAPQQFKQLLMVGGVPRYYQLAACFRDEDPRADRLYGEFYQLDLEMSFVEDGEEVRQEVEPLMQQLATDFAGKKLLDLSGLAVGDGSPIPRIAYRDAMETYGSDKPDLCFGMELVELTDVFVDTEFGVFKNTECIKAICVKNGANLSRKQIDQFTDIAKSEGAGGLAYITYQDGEAKSPIAKFLSEAELTAIKQKTGAADGDAVFFGADTRSVVNTVLGRLRNEFAAHFNLKKSDEVALAWIIDFPFYEWDDRGKKLDFGHNPFSMPKGGLEALESATTDAEKLAIVADQFDMVMNGYEICSGGVRNHNPAVLYKVFDLLGFSESYVEEKFGAMLNAFKYGAPPHAGCAFGVDRILMELIDETNVRETLAFPKNGSGVDVMMDSPSTVDPAQLKELGL
;
A
#
# COMPACT_ATOMS: atom_id res chain seq x y z
N MET A 1 15.10 32.76 27.40
CA MET A 1 15.06 33.02 25.92
C MET A 1 14.08 32.06 25.26
N LYS A 2 13.50 32.44 24.11
CA LYS A 2 12.70 31.50 23.28
C LYS A 2 13.63 30.42 22.71
N ARG A 3 13.16 29.17 22.61
CA ARG A 3 13.92 28.07 22.02
C ARG A 3 14.17 28.32 20.52
N THR A 4 15.41 28.19 20.10
CA THR A 4 15.83 28.17 18.68
C THR A 4 16.00 26.72 18.22
N LEU A 5 15.57 26.38 17.02
CA LEU A 5 15.80 25.05 16.43
C LEU A 5 17.24 24.93 15.91
N ASN A 6 17.79 23.71 15.95
CA ASN A 6 19.20 23.50 15.60
C ASN A 6 19.56 24.01 14.21
N THR A 7 18.77 23.69 13.16
CA THR A 7 19.08 24.15 11.79
C THR A 7 18.99 25.66 11.61
N GLN A 8 18.18 26.37 12.39
CA GLN A 8 18.08 27.82 12.34
C GLN A 8 19.37 28.52 12.77
N THR A 9 20.21 27.83 13.57
CA THR A 9 21.46 28.41 14.12
C THR A 9 22.49 28.75 13.05
N ALA A 10 22.44 28.09 11.89
CA ALA A 10 23.36 28.33 10.79
C ALA A 10 23.37 29.80 10.31
N GLN A 11 22.28 30.55 10.54
CA GLN A 11 22.09 31.93 10.13
C GLN A 11 22.25 32.93 11.31
N LEU A 12 22.57 32.46 12.51
CA LEU A 12 22.55 33.24 13.75
C LEU A 12 23.96 33.44 14.34
N ALA A 13 25.01 33.38 13.52
CA ALA A 13 26.37 33.61 13.96
C ALA A 13 26.51 35.00 14.63
N GLY A 14 27.08 35.06 15.85
CA GLY A 14 27.19 36.28 16.66
C GLY A 14 25.97 36.55 17.54
N GLU A 15 24.94 35.74 17.50
CA GLU A 15 23.74 35.90 18.34
C GLU A 15 23.77 34.99 19.57
N LYS A 16 23.15 35.46 20.64
CA LYS A 16 22.94 34.69 21.86
C LYS A 16 21.57 34.00 21.80
N ILE A 17 21.56 32.67 21.85
CA ILE A 17 20.39 31.84 21.68
C ILE A 17 20.21 30.81 22.81
N SER A 18 19.04 30.16 22.80
CA SER A 18 18.72 29.00 23.64
C SER A 18 18.29 27.84 22.77
N VAL A 19 18.94 26.68 22.90
CA VAL A 19 18.61 25.44 22.23
C VAL A 19 18.24 24.36 23.24
N SER A 20 17.43 23.38 22.83
CA SER A 20 17.10 22.23 23.68
C SER A 20 16.93 20.99 22.82
N GLY A 21 17.42 19.86 23.29
CA GLY A 21 17.36 18.59 22.56
C GLY A 21 17.98 17.46 23.38
N TRP A 22 18.29 16.38 22.67
CA TRP A 22 18.95 15.20 23.21
C TRP A 22 20.44 15.24 22.92
N VAL A 23 21.26 14.83 23.89
CA VAL A 23 22.69 14.58 23.68
C VAL A 23 22.82 13.39 22.70
N HIS A 24 23.35 13.65 21.52
CA HIS A 24 23.57 12.60 20.50
C HIS A 24 24.94 11.93 20.71
N SER A 25 25.96 12.72 21.01
CA SER A 25 27.29 12.23 21.32
C SER A 25 28.05 13.24 22.16
N ARG A 26 29.00 12.76 22.98
CA ARG A 26 29.90 13.59 23.77
C ARG A 26 31.35 13.19 23.49
N ARG A 27 32.22 14.18 23.30
CA ARG A 27 33.67 14.00 23.09
C ARG A 27 34.43 14.92 24.04
N ASP A 28 35.42 14.39 24.72
CA ASP A 28 36.28 15.11 25.65
C ASP A 28 37.69 15.26 25.05
N HIS A 29 38.20 16.49 25.01
CA HIS A 29 39.51 16.84 24.44
C HIS A 29 40.40 17.59 25.44
N GLY A 30 40.32 17.26 26.72
CA GLY A 30 41.21 17.80 27.72
C GLY A 30 41.07 19.32 27.93
N GLY A 31 40.00 19.75 28.61
CA GLY A 31 39.67 21.16 28.84
C GLY A 31 38.61 21.74 27.89
N LEU A 32 38.21 20.98 26.88
CA LEU A 32 37.06 21.26 26.00
C LEU A 32 36.20 20.04 25.89
N ILE A 33 34.89 20.19 26.13
CA ILE A 33 33.91 19.15 25.87
C ILE A 33 33.06 19.58 24.67
N PHE A 34 32.92 18.69 23.69
CA PHE A 34 32.03 18.84 22.57
C PHE A 34 30.83 17.91 22.73
N VAL A 35 29.63 18.45 22.54
CA VAL A 35 28.37 17.69 22.55
C VAL A 35 27.64 17.97 21.26
N ASP A 36 27.29 16.92 20.53
CA ASP A 36 26.37 17.05 19.43
C ASP A 36 24.95 16.97 20.00
N LEU A 37 24.26 18.09 19.99
CA LEU A 37 22.84 18.19 20.41
C LEU A 37 21.94 17.88 19.24
N ARG A 38 20.97 17.00 19.43
CA ARG A 38 19.98 16.64 18.44
C ARG A 38 18.60 17.18 18.76
N ASP A 39 17.95 17.80 17.78
CA ASP A 39 16.51 17.99 17.77
C ASP A 39 15.90 17.39 16.49
N HIS A 40 14.59 17.59 16.23
CA HIS A 40 13.92 17.06 15.04
C HIS A 40 14.39 17.71 13.73
N THR A 41 15.15 18.80 13.78
CA THR A 41 15.69 19.47 12.60
C THR A 41 17.12 19.06 12.27
N GLY A 42 17.85 18.47 13.21
CA GLY A 42 19.22 17.99 12.99
C GLY A 42 20.13 18.14 14.19
N LEU A 43 21.43 18.12 13.91
CA LEU A 43 22.49 18.20 14.91
C LEU A 43 23.05 19.62 15.02
N LEU A 44 23.44 20.04 16.23
CA LEU A 44 24.22 21.24 16.50
C LEU A 44 25.35 20.91 17.47
N GLN A 45 26.58 21.30 17.15
CA GLN A 45 27.69 21.14 18.08
C GLN A 45 27.63 22.21 19.17
N LEU A 46 27.68 21.78 20.43
CA LEU A 46 27.88 22.61 21.61
C LEU A 46 29.32 22.50 22.05
N VAL A 47 29.89 23.61 22.54
CA VAL A 47 31.26 23.69 23.08
C VAL A 47 31.22 24.17 24.51
N PHE A 48 31.83 23.41 25.40
CA PHE A 48 32.00 23.73 26.82
C PHE A 48 33.47 23.94 27.12
N ASN A 49 33.80 25.10 27.71
CA ASN A 49 35.14 25.45 28.13
C ASN A 49 35.33 25.16 29.64
N SER A 50 36.52 24.81 30.02
CA SER A 50 36.89 24.62 31.45
C SER A 50 36.97 25.92 32.28
N ASP A 51 36.73 27.08 31.66
CA ASP A 51 36.71 28.37 32.31
C ASP A 51 35.58 28.53 33.35
N ASP A 52 34.49 27.77 33.20
CA ASP A 52 33.41 27.62 34.17
C ASP A 52 33.42 26.18 34.74
N PRO A 53 34.05 25.94 35.92
CA PRO A 53 34.20 24.60 36.47
C PRO A 53 32.88 23.90 36.83
N GLU A 54 31.84 24.65 37.25
CA GLU A 54 30.53 24.06 37.62
C GLU A 54 29.80 23.57 36.36
N MET A 55 29.74 24.40 35.32
CA MET A 55 29.15 24.03 34.03
C MET A 55 29.95 22.90 33.37
N PHE A 56 31.30 22.95 33.41
CA PHE A 56 32.16 21.93 32.83
C PHE A 56 31.96 20.58 33.51
N SER A 57 31.91 20.56 34.87
CA SER A 57 31.60 19.33 35.62
C SER A 57 30.22 18.74 35.24
N LEU A 58 29.20 19.60 35.05
CA LEU A 58 27.91 19.14 34.61
C LEU A 58 27.96 18.58 33.16
N ALA A 59 28.79 19.18 32.30
CA ALA A 59 29.00 18.67 30.92
C ALA A 59 29.74 17.31 30.91
N GLU A 60 30.64 17.04 31.88
CA GLU A 60 31.29 15.74 32.07
C GLU A 60 30.30 14.63 32.44
N GLU A 61 29.21 14.96 33.14
CA GLU A 61 28.14 14.00 33.49
C GLU A 61 27.23 13.64 32.35
N LEU A 62 27.21 14.42 31.26
CA LEU A 62 26.31 14.16 30.14
C LEU A 62 26.57 12.79 29.51
N ARG A 63 25.50 12.11 29.21
CA ARG A 63 25.48 10.81 28.50
C ARG A 63 24.51 10.89 27.34
N ASP A 64 24.65 9.96 26.42
CA ASP A 64 23.76 9.85 25.24
C ASP A 64 22.28 9.83 25.66
N GLU A 65 21.48 10.53 24.90
CA GLU A 65 20.02 10.70 25.07
C GLU A 65 19.60 11.48 26.33
N PHE A 66 20.53 12.06 27.11
CA PHE A 66 20.15 13.05 28.12
C PHE A 66 19.49 14.25 27.46
N VAL A 67 18.44 14.78 28.06
CA VAL A 67 17.72 15.95 27.56
C VAL A 67 18.27 17.20 28.24
N ILE A 68 18.76 18.14 27.44
CA ILE A 68 19.40 19.36 27.95
C ILE A 68 18.84 20.62 27.28
N ARG A 69 19.03 21.73 27.98
CA ARG A 69 18.94 23.08 27.42
C ARG A 69 20.31 23.75 27.57
N ALA A 70 20.76 24.34 26.47
CA ALA A 70 21.99 25.11 26.42
C ALA A 70 21.69 26.53 25.95
N GLU A 71 22.29 27.52 26.61
CA GLU A 71 22.22 28.94 26.25
C GLU A 71 23.65 29.44 26.03
N GLY A 72 23.86 30.23 24.97
CA GLY A 72 25.18 30.71 24.66
C GLY A 72 25.25 31.46 23.35
N MET A 73 26.46 31.73 22.89
CA MET A 73 26.78 32.49 21.69
C MET A 73 27.01 31.54 20.50
N VAL A 74 26.34 31.77 19.40
CA VAL A 74 26.63 31.07 18.12
C VAL A 74 27.91 31.63 17.53
N ARG A 75 28.87 30.76 17.25
CA ARG A 75 30.16 31.11 16.67
C ARG A 75 30.39 30.35 15.37
N GLU A 76 31.00 30.99 14.38
CA GLU A 76 31.50 30.28 13.20
C GLU A 76 32.68 29.38 13.58
N ARG A 77 32.70 28.18 13.01
CA ARG A 77 33.86 27.28 13.13
C ARG A 77 35.01 27.76 12.26
N ALA A 78 36.24 27.58 12.73
CA ALA A 78 37.40 27.81 11.91
C ALA A 78 37.37 27.02 10.61
N ALA A 79 37.95 27.54 9.52
CA ALA A 79 37.84 26.98 8.18
C ALA A 79 38.19 25.48 8.10
N GLY A 80 39.17 25.00 8.86
CA GLY A 80 39.55 23.58 8.92
C GLY A 80 38.69 22.69 9.83
N LEU A 81 37.72 23.26 10.55
CA LEU A 81 36.85 22.55 11.51
C LEU A 81 35.38 22.50 11.08
N LYS A 82 35.06 23.04 9.92
CA LYS A 82 33.70 22.96 9.33
C LYS A 82 33.37 21.51 9.00
N ASN A 83 32.10 21.12 9.24
CA ASN A 83 31.60 19.77 8.96
C ASN A 83 30.48 19.83 7.93
N ASP A 84 30.80 19.59 6.67
CA ASP A 84 29.85 19.64 5.56
C ASP A 84 28.80 18.53 5.57
N LYS A 85 28.92 17.56 6.50
CA LYS A 85 27.94 16.44 6.64
C LYS A 85 26.66 16.82 7.36
N ILE A 86 26.63 17.96 8.06
CA ILE A 86 25.45 18.44 8.77
C ILE A 86 25.13 19.89 8.40
N PRO A 87 23.85 20.29 8.30
CA PRO A 87 23.45 21.63 7.88
C PRO A 87 24.00 22.77 8.77
N THR A 88 24.25 22.49 10.04
CA THR A 88 24.80 23.44 11.00
C THR A 88 26.33 23.40 11.10
N GLY A 89 26.99 22.62 10.26
CA GLY A 89 28.41 22.30 10.40
C GLY A 89 29.38 23.48 10.22
N ALA A 90 28.91 24.64 9.75
CA ALA A 90 29.67 25.86 9.70
C ALA A 90 29.70 26.62 11.02
N VAL A 91 28.80 26.32 11.96
CA VAL A 91 28.66 27.01 13.27
C VAL A 91 28.70 26.04 14.43
N GLU A 92 28.87 26.58 15.61
CA GLU A 92 28.79 25.88 16.90
C GLU A 92 28.25 26.83 17.98
N LEU A 93 27.65 26.30 19.05
CA LEU A 93 27.20 27.09 20.19
C LEU A 93 28.26 27.02 21.29
N VAL A 94 28.88 28.14 21.62
CA VAL A 94 29.70 28.28 22.83
C VAL A 94 28.76 28.45 24.01
N VAL A 95 28.69 27.44 24.88
CA VAL A 95 27.70 27.37 25.95
C VAL A 95 28.14 28.25 27.12
N GLU A 96 27.23 29.10 27.57
CA GLU A 96 27.39 29.95 28.76
C GLU A 96 26.51 29.45 29.92
N ARG A 97 25.47 28.69 29.62
CA ARG A 97 24.59 28.11 30.63
C ARG A 97 24.06 26.77 30.17
N LEU A 98 24.22 25.74 30.99
CA LEU A 98 23.72 24.40 30.80
C LEU A 98 22.64 24.08 31.82
N THR A 99 21.53 23.50 31.39
CA THR A 99 20.48 22.95 32.25
C THR A 99 20.21 21.51 31.86
N LEU A 100 20.42 20.58 32.76
CA LEU A 100 20.00 19.21 32.60
C LEU A 100 18.47 19.14 32.84
N LEU A 101 17.71 18.82 31.82
CA LEU A 101 16.24 18.72 31.88
C LEU A 101 15.80 17.33 32.33
N ASN A 102 16.45 16.28 31.78
CA ASN A 102 16.18 14.91 32.16
C ASN A 102 17.37 14.00 31.86
N ARG A 103 17.52 12.95 32.66
CA ARG A 103 18.52 11.89 32.47
C ARG A 103 17.88 10.75 31.65
N ALA A 104 18.71 9.99 30.94
CA ALA A 104 18.31 8.75 30.28
C ALA A 104 19.03 7.57 30.93
N GLU A 105 18.35 6.43 30.97
CA GLU A 105 18.99 5.15 31.26
C GLU A 105 19.63 4.59 29.99
N THR A 106 20.37 3.49 30.12
CA THR A 106 20.91 2.78 28.96
C THR A 106 19.77 2.33 28.04
N LEU A 107 19.86 2.74 26.78
CA LEU A 107 18.81 2.45 25.82
C LEU A 107 18.70 0.94 25.51
N PRO A 108 17.50 0.38 25.51
CA PRO A 108 17.28 -1.03 25.15
C PRO A 108 17.46 -1.31 23.66
N ILE A 109 17.38 -0.29 22.82
CA ILE A 109 17.70 -0.33 21.38
C ILE A 109 18.60 0.85 21.04
N GLN A 110 19.38 0.72 19.96
CA GLN A 110 20.26 1.78 19.48
C GLN A 110 19.68 2.44 18.22
N PRO A 111 18.91 3.54 18.34
CA PRO A 111 18.17 4.12 17.21
C PRO A 111 19.08 4.64 16.08
N PHE A 112 20.34 4.92 16.38
CA PHE A 112 21.30 5.50 15.42
C PHE A 112 22.38 4.53 14.96
N ALA A 113 22.28 3.24 15.32
CA ALA A 113 23.17 2.22 14.77
C ALA A 113 22.92 2.03 13.27
N GLU A 114 23.97 2.10 12.46
CA GLU A 114 23.90 1.83 11.01
C GLU A 114 23.80 0.33 10.75
N GLU A 115 24.46 -0.49 11.58
CA GLU A 115 24.45 -1.94 11.49
C GLU A 115 23.80 -2.57 12.73
N ASN A 116 23.33 -3.82 12.59
CA ASN A 116 22.75 -4.62 13.67
C ASN A 116 21.54 -3.94 14.37
N GLN A 117 20.63 -3.41 13.59
CA GLN A 117 19.38 -2.87 14.13
C GLN A 117 18.59 -3.97 14.85
N ALA A 118 17.88 -3.59 15.90
CA ALA A 118 16.98 -4.49 16.62
C ALA A 118 15.88 -5.04 15.70
N GLY A 119 15.45 -6.27 15.95
CA GLY A 119 14.32 -6.87 15.23
C GLY A 119 13.02 -6.10 15.43
N GLU A 120 12.05 -6.36 14.55
CA GLU A 120 10.76 -5.64 14.49
C GLU A 120 10.06 -5.57 15.86
N ASP A 121 9.86 -6.71 16.54
CA ASP A 121 9.15 -6.74 17.83
C ASP A 121 9.82 -5.88 18.90
N LEU A 122 11.16 -5.87 18.96
CA LEU A 122 11.88 -5.07 19.93
C LEU A 122 11.82 -3.56 19.58
N ARG A 123 11.87 -3.21 18.30
CA ARG A 123 11.68 -1.84 17.82
C ARG A 123 10.25 -1.36 18.11
N PHE A 124 9.25 -2.20 17.92
CA PHE A 124 7.85 -1.87 18.19
C PHE A 124 7.58 -1.76 19.69
N LYS A 125 8.20 -2.61 20.52
CA LYS A 125 8.11 -2.48 21.98
C LYS A 125 8.67 -1.13 22.48
N TYR A 126 9.74 -0.66 21.88
CA TYR A 126 10.36 0.63 22.18
C TYR A 126 10.16 1.64 21.06
N ARG A 127 8.98 1.64 20.45
CA ARG A 127 8.69 2.45 19.25
C ARG A 127 8.96 3.94 19.45
N TYR A 128 8.73 4.49 20.62
CA TYR A 128 9.08 5.88 20.96
C TYR A 128 10.59 6.18 20.87
N LEU A 129 11.46 5.19 20.99
CA LEU A 129 12.90 5.32 20.71
C LEU A 129 13.18 5.10 19.22
N ASP A 130 12.56 4.12 18.60
CA ASP A 130 12.72 3.84 17.17
C ASP A 130 12.28 5.04 16.32
N LEU A 131 11.24 5.77 16.74
CA LEU A 131 10.79 7.01 16.09
C LEU A 131 11.84 8.15 16.12
N ARG A 132 12.91 8.05 16.93
CA ARG A 132 14.03 9.01 16.90
C ARG A 132 14.95 8.83 15.69
N ARG A 133 14.87 7.71 14.98
CA ARG A 133 15.67 7.42 13.78
C ARG A 133 15.36 8.44 12.69
N PRO A 134 16.39 8.93 11.94
CA PRO A 134 16.18 9.87 10.84
C PRO A 134 15.14 9.37 9.83
N LYS A 135 15.21 8.09 9.42
CA LYS A 135 14.26 7.46 8.51
C LYS A 135 12.81 7.55 9.02
N MET A 136 12.59 7.32 10.32
CA MET A 136 11.25 7.39 10.91
C MET A 136 10.73 8.82 11.01
N GLN A 137 11.62 9.78 11.33
CA GLN A 137 11.27 11.21 11.35
C GLN A 137 10.90 11.69 9.92
N GLU A 138 11.65 11.26 8.93
CA GLU A 138 11.35 11.55 7.51
C GLU A 138 10.00 10.95 7.09
N MET A 139 9.74 9.69 7.45
CA MET A 139 8.46 9.03 7.17
C MET A 139 7.29 9.82 7.77
N LEU A 140 7.38 10.24 9.03
CA LEU A 140 6.32 11.04 9.67
C LEU A 140 6.09 12.38 8.96
N GLN A 141 7.16 13.04 8.52
CA GLN A 141 7.08 14.29 7.77
C GLN A 141 6.47 14.08 6.38
N LYS A 142 6.88 13.03 5.67
CA LYS A 142 6.32 12.63 4.38
C LYS A 142 4.83 12.30 4.49
N ARG A 143 4.44 11.52 5.51
CA ARG A 143 3.02 11.22 5.76
C ARG A 143 2.20 12.51 5.97
N ALA A 144 2.69 13.42 6.80
CA ALA A 144 2.02 14.69 7.07
C ALA A 144 1.97 15.60 5.82
N GLU A 145 3.01 15.58 4.98
CA GLU A 145 3.02 16.29 3.70
C GLU A 145 2.00 15.71 2.72
N MET A 146 1.96 14.39 2.58
CA MET A 146 1.00 13.72 1.70
C MET A 146 -0.45 14.05 2.09
N TYR A 147 -0.77 14.02 3.39
CA TYR A 147 -2.10 14.42 3.90
C TYR A 147 -2.45 15.86 3.53
N ARG A 148 -1.52 16.79 3.72
CA ARG A 148 -1.73 18.20 3.35
C ARG A 148 -2.00 18.37 1.84
N ARG A 149 -1.27 17.64 0.99
CA ARG A 149 -1.49 17.66 -0.46
C ARG A 149 -2.86 17.09 -0.84
N MET A 150 -3.26 15.98 -0.22
CA MET A 150 -4.61 15.41 -0.42
C MET A 150 -5.70 16.40 -0.04
N HIS A 151 -5.65 17.00 1.16
CA HIS A 151 -6.63 18.02 1.58
C HIS A 151 -6.65 19.22 0.61
N GLN A 152 -5.50 19.76 0.27
CA GLN A 152 -5.42 20.91 -0.67
C GLN A 152 -6.00 20.57 -2.04
N TYR A 153 -5.74 19.37 -2.54
CA TYR A 153 -6.31 18.93 -3.82
C TYR A 153 -7.83 18.86 -3.75
N MET A 154 -8.38 18.18 -2.73
CA MET A 154 -9.82 18.03 -2.55
C MET A 154 -10.53 19.36 -2.37
N ASP A 155 -9.94 20.28 -1.58
CA ASP A 155 -10.47 21.64 -1.39
C ASP A 155 -10.56 22.43 -2.71
N THR A 156 -9.54 22.31 -3.59
CA THR A 156 -9.54 23.01 -4.90
C THR A 156 -10.52 22.43 -5.91
N ARG A 157 -11.15 21.30 -5.59
CA ARG A 157 -12.12 20.57 -6.42
C ARG A 157 -13.52 20.58 -5.84
N ASP A 158 -13.80 21.48 -4.90
CA ASP A 158 -15.10 21.68 -4.25
C ASP A 158 -15.63 20.43 -3.50
N PHE A 159 -14.73 19.56 -3.03
CA PHE A 159 -15.12 18.47 -2.15
C PHE A 159 -15.30 18.98 -0.72
N ILE A 160 -16.31 18.47 -0.04
CA ILE A 160 -16.65 18.83 1.34
C ILE A 160 -16.14 17.71 2.26
N GLU A 161 -15.26 18.04 3.20
CA GLU A 161 -14.79 17.09 4.20
C GLU A 161 -15.87 16.85 5.26
N ILE A 162 -16.31 15.58 5.38
CA ILE A 162 -17.35 15.19 6.35
C ILE A 162 -16.92 13.90 7.04
N GLN A 163 -16.82 13.94 8.39
CA GLN A 163 -16.57 12.74 9.18
C GLN A 163 -17.86 11.93 9.33
N THR A 164 -17.72 10.62 9.18
CA THR A 164 -18.80 9.65 9.39
C THR A 164 -18.63 8.91 10.72
N PRO A 165 -19.72 8.34 11.28
CA PRO A 165 -19.64 7.61 12.56
C PRO A 165 -18.66 6.44 12.53
N ILE A 166 -17.87 6.33 13.61
CA ILE A 166 -16.99 5.17 13.85
C ILE A 166 -17.74 4.04 14.59
N LEU A 167 -18.72 4.36 15.42
CA LEU A 167 -19.65 3.39 15.99
C LEU A 167 -20.83 3.21 15.04
N ALA A 168 -20.77 2.18 14.22
CA ALA A 168 -21.74 1.89 13.16
C ALA A 168 -22.41 0.53 13.35
N ASN A 169 -23.16 0.08 12.36
CA ASN A 169 -23.63 -1.30 12.26
C ASN A 169 -22.65 -2.13 11.44
N SER A 170 -22.70 -3.46 11.66
CA SER A 170 -22.07 -4.43 10.78
C SER A 170 -22.49 -4.21 9.32
N SER A 171 -21.53 -4.26 8.42
CA SER A 171 -21.72 -4.07 6.98
C SER A 171 -21.12 -5.25 6.22
N PRO A 172 -21.82 -5.84 5.25
CA PRO A 172 -21.31 -6.99 4.49
C PRO A 172 -20.33 -6.54 3.39
N GLU A 173 -19.18 -5.99 3.78
CA GLU A 173 -18.14 -5.50 2.88
C GLU A 173 -16.99 -6.49 2.64
N GLY A 174 -17.17 -7.75 3.05
CA GLY A 174 -16.26 -8.86 2.74
C GLY A 174 -15.23 -9.20 3.82
N ALA A 175 -14.88 -8.28 4.72
CA ALA A 175 -14.00 -8.55 5.86
C ALA A 175 -14.80 -8.89 7.13
N ARG A 176 -14.11 -9.38 8.17
CA ARG A 176 -14.72 -9.54 9.49
C ARG A 176 -14.75 -8.21 10.23
N ASP A 177 -15.85 -7.96 10.95
CA ASP A 177 -16.03 -6.75 11.75
C ASP A 177 -15.38 -6.85 13.12
N PHE A 178 -14.89 -5.73 13.65
CA PHE A 178 -14.66 -5.56 15.08
C PHE A 178 -15.96 -5.15 15.76
N LEU A 179 -16.44 -5.99 16.68
CA LEU A 179 -17.70 -5.79 17.40
C LEU A 179 -17.47 -5.15 18.76
N ILE A 180 -18.27 -4.12 19.10
CA ILE A 180 -18.22 -3.39 20.36
C ILE A 180 -19.59 -3.55 21.06
N PRO A 181 -19.66 -4.21 22.23
CA PRO A 181 -20.92 -4.38 22.95
C PRO A 181 -21.45 -3.05 23.47
N SER A 182 -22.78 -2.87 23.40
CA SER A 182 -23.47 -1.68 23.89
C SER A 182 -23.84 -1.80 25.37
N ARG A 183 -23.41 -0.85 26.21
CA ARG A 183 -23.87 -0.78 27.61
C ARG A 183 -25.34 -0.33 27.76
N LEU A 184 -25.86 0.41 26.78
CA LEU A 184 -27.20 0.99 26.82
C LEU A 184 -28.28 0.07 26.25
N GLN A 185 -27.86 -0.90 25.43
CA GLN A 185 -28.75 -1.83 24.73
C GLN A 185 -28.25 -3.25 24.93
N GLU A 186 -28.88 -3.96 25.84
CA GLU A 186 -28.49 -5.34 26.16
C GLU A 186 -28.52 -6.25 24.92
N ASN A 187 -27.52 -7.10 24.79
CA ASN A 187 -27.32 -8.02 23.65
C ASN A 187 -27.21 -7.35 22.27
N LYS A 188 -26.88 -6.04 22.21
CA LYS A 188 -26.60 -5.33 20.96
C LYS A 188 -25.17 -4.87 20.90
N PHE A 189 -24.67 -4.81 19.66
CA PHE A 189 -23.29 -4.45 19.36
C PHE A 189 -23.25 -3.33 18.32
N TYR A 190 -22.30 -2.43 18.46
CA TYR A 190 -21.79 -1.62 17.37
C TYR A 190 -20.71 -2.43 16.63
N ALA A 191 -20.46 -2.06 15.37
CA ALA A 191 -19.29 -2.50 14.63
C ALA A 191 -18.42 -1.29 14.28
N LEU A 192 -17.10 -1.49 14.26
CA LEU A 192 -16.19 -0.50 13.65
C LEU A 192 -16.32 -0.59 12.13
N PRO A 193 -16.39 0.55 11.39
CA PRO A 193 -16.66 0.54 9.96
C PRO A 193 -15.49 -0.03 9.17
N GLN A 194 -15.77 -0.95 8.26
CA GLN A 194 -14.78 -1.44 7.29
C GLN A 194 -14.42 -0.38 6.24
N ALA A 195 -15.40 0.46 5.91
CA ALA A 195 -15.33 1.67 5.11
C ALA A 195 -16.60 2.50 5.38
N PRO A 196 -16.65 3.80 5.10
CA PRO A 196 -17.84 4.64 5.28
C PRO A 196 -18.87 4.48 4.15
N GLN A 197 -18.94 3.30 3.49
CA GLN A 197 -19.67 3.09 2.24
C GLN A 197 -21.16 3.50 2.30
N GLN A 198 -21.90 3.05 3.30
CA GLN A 198 -23.32 3.40 3.40
C GLN A 198 -23.51 4.88 3.73
N PHE A 199 -22.68 5.45 4.58
CA PHE A 199 -22.78 6.86 4.98
C PHE A 199 -22.51 7.80 3.81
N LYS A 200 -21.49 7.54 2.99
CA LYS A 200 -21.21 8.41 1.85
C LYS A 200 -22.32 8.38 0.78
N GLN A 201 -22.93 7.22 0.56
CA GLN A 201 -24.11 7.13 -0.32
C GLN A 201 -25.32 7.89 0.26
N LEU A 202 -25.54 7.82 1.58
CA LEU A 202 -26.57 8.60 2.26
C LEU A 202 -26.31 10.12 2.20
N LEU A 203 -25.04 10.56 2.19
CA LEU A 203 -24.68 11.96 1.96
C LEU A 203 -25.07 12.43 0.56
N MET A 204 -24.92 11.58 -0.47
CA MET A 204 -25.38 11.90 -1.83
C MET A 204 -26.91 12.09 -1.87
N VAL A 205 -27.66 11.19 -1.22
CA VAL A 205 -29.12 11.34 -1.06
C VAL A 205 -29.47 12.60 -0.24
N GLY A 206 -28.62 12.93 0.74
CA GLY A 206 -28.74 14.14 1.57
C GLY A 206 -28.39 15.44 0.84
N GLY A 207 -28.02 15.39 -0.44
CA GLY A 207 -27.75 16.57 -1.28
C GLY A 207 -26.31 17.10 -1.19
N VAL A 208 -25.37 16.34 -0.65
CA VAL A 208 -23.94 16.67 -0.70
C VAL A 208 -23.41 16.33 -2.09
N PRO A 209 -22.92 17.29 -2.89
CA PRO A 209 -22.55 17.03 -4.28
C PRO A 209 -21.21 16.28 -4.42
N ARG A 210 -20.24 16.60 -3.54
CA ARG A 210 -18.88 16.04 -3.53
C ARG A 210 -18.44 15.89 -2.09
N TYR A 211 -18.19 14.69 -1.66
CA TYR A 211 -17.77 14.34 -0.31
C TYR A 211 -16.38 13.75 -0.33
N TYR A 212 -15.58 14.03 0.70
CA TYR A 212 -14.39 13.25 1.03
C TYR A 212 -14.13 13.21 2.54
N GLN A 213 -13.31 12.25 2.95
CA GLN A 213 -12.63 12.27 4.26
C GLN A 213 -11.38 11.40 4.23
N LEU A 214 -10.43 11.68 5.14
CA LEU A 214 -9.38 10.73 5.50
C LEU A 214 -9.96 9.78 6.55
N ALA A 215 -10.60 8.71 6.09
CA ALA A 215 -11.39 7.80 6.90
C ALA A 215 -10.52 6.77 7.63
N ALA A 216 -10.74 6.60 8.93
CA ALA A 216 -10.26 5.43 9.66
C ALA A 216 -11.17 4.23 9.33
N CYS A 217 -10.56 3.16 8.83
CA CYS A 217 -11.22 1.91 8.45
C CYS A 217 -10.67 0.76 9.29
N PHE A 218 -11.52 -0.24 9.56
CA PHE A 218 -11.20 -1.34 10.48
C PHE A 218 -11.60 -2.67 9.87
N ARG A 219 -10.62 -3.59 9.76
CA ARG A 219 -10.87 -4.94 9.23
C ARG A 219 -10.12 -5.97 10.07
N ASP A 220 -10.84 -6.98 10.58
CA ASP A 220 -10.24 -8.12 11.28
C ASP A 220 -9.77 -9.16 10.26
N GLU A 221 -8.62 -8.88 9.66
CA GLU A 221 -7.98 -9.70 8.64
C GLU A 221 -6.51 -9.95 8.98
N ASP A 222 -5.95 -11.04 8.47
CA ASP A 222 -4.56 -11.39 8.71
C ASP A 222 -3.60 -10.33 8.13
N PRO A 223 -2.62 -9.86 8.92
CA PRO A 223 -1.65 -8.87 8.47
C PRO A 223 -0.70 -9.46 7.42
N ARG A 224 -0.26 -8.61 6.47
CA ARG A 224 0.75 -8.92 5.46
C ARG A 224 1.74 -7.76 5.35
N ALA A 225 2.75 -7.91 4.52
CA ALA A 225 3.69 -6.81 4.27
C ALA A 225 2.99 -5.56 3.70
N ASP A 226 1.96 -5.75 2.89
CA ASP A 226 1.17 -4.70 2.22
C ASP A 226 -0.19 -4.43 2.90
N ARG A 227 -0.51 -5.10 4.02
CA ARG A 227 -1.79 -4.99 4.70
C ARG A 227 -1.65 -4.95 6.22
N LEU A 228 -2.18 -3.88 6.82
CA LEU A 228 -2.22 -3.69 8.28
C LEU A 228 -3.28 -4.61 8.92
N TYR A 229 -3.05 -4.97 10.19
CA TYR A 229 -4.06 -5.58 11.02
C TYR A 229 -4.92 -4.52 11.69
N GLY A 230 -6.22 -4.68 11.58
CA GLY A 230 -7.20 -3.87 12.28
C GLY A 230 -7.44 -2.55 11.60
N GLU A 231 -6.69 -1.51 11.96
CA GLU A 231 -6.92 -0.14 11.50
C GLU A 231 -5.99 0.28 10.36
N PHE A 232 -6.55 1.03 9.41
CA PHE A 232 -5.84 1.66 8.31
C PHE A 232 -6.60 2.90 7.85
N TYR A 233 -5.99 3.72 6.99
CA TYR A 233 -6.60 4.97 6.56
C TYR A 233 -6.86 4.99 5.05
N GLN A 234 -8.00 5.55 4.66
CA GLN A 234 -8.36 5.77 3.26
C GLN A 234 -8.67 7.25 3.00
N LEU A 235 -8.22 7.76 1.87
CA LEU A 235 -8.84 8.93 1.26
C LEU A 235 -10.10 8.42 0.55
N ASP A 236 -11.24 8.59 1.20
CA ASP A 236 -12.54 8.14 0.73
C ASP A 236 -13.31 9.31 0.13
N LEU A 237 -13.92 9.13 -1.03
CA LEU A 237 -14.65 10.18 -1.73
C LEU A 237 -15.86 9.63 -2.50
N GLU A 238 -16.84 10.50 -2.72
CA GLU A 238 -18.06 10.20 -3.50
C GLU A 238 -18.55 11.48 -4.20
N MET A 239 -19.05 11.33 -5.43
CA MET A 239 -19.60 12.39 -6.27
C MET A 239 -21.00 12.02 -6.73
N SER A 240 -21.95 12.98 -6.67
CA SER A 240 -23.30 12.80 -7.20
C SER A 240 -23.45 13.40 -8.59
N PHE A 241 -24.50 12.95 -9.33
CA PHE A 241 -24.83 13.36 -10.69
C PHE A 241 -23.71 13.04 -11.70
N VAL A 242 -23.10 11.88 -11.57
CA VAL A 242 -22.11 11.34 -12.50
C VAL A 242 -22.79 10.34 -13.45
N GLU A 243 -22.36 10.31 -14.70
CA GLU A 243 -22.92 9.41 -15.72
C GLU A 243 -22.24 8.02 -15.69
N ASP A 244 -20.92 8.00 -15.44
CA ASP A 244 -20.14 6.77 -15.40
C ASP A 244 -18.91 6.91 -14.46
N GLY A 245 -18.17 5.81 -14.29
CA GLY A 245 -16.97 5.79 -13.45
C GLY A 245 -15.79 6.58 -14.03
N GLU A 246 -15.81 6.96 -15.30
CA GLU A 246 -14.73 7.74 -15.91
C GLU A 246 -14.61 9.14 -15.34
N GLU A 247 -15.73 9.77 -15.00
CA GLU A 247 -15.73 11.10 -14.38
C GLU A 247 -14.96 11.10 -13.03
N VAL A 248 -15.15 10.05 -12.22
CA VAL A 248 -14.42 9.91 -10.95
C VAL A 248 -12.93 9.65 -11.21
N ARG A 249 -12.60 8.76 -12.16
CA ARG A 249 -11.21 8.47 -12.51
C ARG A 249 -10.47 9.72 -12.97
N GLN A 250 -11.05 10.49 -13.89
CA GLN A 250 -10.46 11.75 -14.39
C GLN A 250 -10.31 12.80 -13.27
N GLU A 251 -11.24 12.83 -12.31
CA GLU A 251 -11.16 13.76 -11.19
C GLU A 251 -9.97 13.48 -10.26
N VAL A 252 -9.61 12.20 -10.04
CA VAL A 252 -8.57 11.83 -9.06
C VAL A 252 -7.20 11.53 -9.68
N GLU A 253 -7.10 11.32 -11.00
CA GLU A 253 -5.83 11.06 -11.69
C GLU A 253 -4.76 12.11 -11.43
N PRO A 254 -5.04 13.43 -11.53
CA PRO A 254 -4.01 14.44 -11.32
C PRO A 254 -3.44 14.43 -9.89
N LEU A 255 -4.24 14.05 -8.88
CA LEU A 255 -3.74 13.89 -7.52
C LEU A 255 -2.68 12.79 -7.45
N MET A 256 -2.97 11.64 -8.04
CA MET A 256 -2.05 10.50 -8.00
C MET A 256 -0.78 10.75 -8.79
N GLN A 257 -0.88 11.43 -9.94
CA GLN A 257 0.29 11.86 -10.71
C GLN A 257 1.16 12.83 -9.91
N GLN A 258 0.58 13.85 -9.29
CA GLN A 258 1.30 14.81 -8.43
C GLN A 258 1.94 14.16 -7.20
N LEU A 259 1.29 13.14 -6.61
CA LEU A 259 1.91 12.39 -5.52
C LEU A 259 3.11 11.56 -6.01
N ALA A 260 3.06 10.99 -7.19
CA ALA A 260 4.18 10.25 -7.75
C ALA A 260 5.35 11.19 -8.16
N THR A 261 5.07 12.30 -8.84
CA THR A 261 6.09 13.19 -9.41
C THR A 261 6.56 14.26 -8.42
N ASP A 262 5.66 15.13 -7.96
CA ASP A 262 6.03 16.31 -7.15
C ASP A 262 6.34 15.97 -5.69
N PHE A 263 5.63 14.95 -5.14
CA PHE A 263 5.84 14.55 -3.75
C PHE A 263 6.96 13.51 -3.62
N ALA A 264 6.93 12.44 -4.43
CA ALA A 264 7.90 11.35 -4.35
C ALA A 264 9.12 11.55 -5.27
N GLY A 265 9.07 12.45 -6.24
CA GLY A 265 10.13 12.69 -7.20
C GLY A 265 10.36 11.54 -8.19
N LYS A 266 9.35 10.70 -8.40
CA LYS A 266 9.43 9.51 -9.26
C LYS A 266 9.00 9.83 -10.69
N LYS A 267 9.44 8.99 -11.63
CA LYS A 267 9.07 9.07 -13.05
C LYS A 267 7.83 8.23 -13.30
N LEU A 268 6.81 8.81 -13.91
CA LEU A 268 5.65 8.04 -14.39
C LEU A 268 6.00 7.30 -15.68
N LEU A 269 5.61 6.02 -15.74
CA LEU A 269 5.78 5.18 -16.91
C LEU A 269 4.45 4.94 -17.61
N ASP A 270 4.48 4.84 -18.96
CA ASP A 270 3.38 4.28 -19.76
C ASP A 270 3.46 2.74 -19.84
N LEU A 271 2.50 2.12 -20.54
CA LEU A 271 2.48 0.65 -20.73
C LEU A 271 3.67 0.10 -21.51
N SER A 272 4.42 0.94 -22.24
CA SER A 272 5.65 0.54 -22.93
C SER A 272 6.91 0.72 -22.06
N GLY A 273 6.76 1.18 -20.81
CA GLY A 273 7.87 1.42 -19.88
C GLY A 273 8.63 2.72 -20.19
N LEU A 274 8.06 3.63 -20.96
CA LEU A 274 8.64 4.94 -21.25
C LEU A 274 8.13 5.98 -20.25
N ALA A 275 9.03 6.88 -19.83
CA ALA A 275 8.64 7.98 -18.96
C ALA A 275 7.69 8.95 -19.68
N VAL A 276 6.59 9.29 -19.04
CA VAL A 276 5.57 10.23 -19.53
C VAL A 276 5.50 11.46 -18.62
N GLY A 277 5.00 12.57 -19.17
CA GLY A 277 4.79 13.82 -18.41
C GLY A 277 3.49 13.80 -17.61
N ASP A 278 3.39 14.71 -16.64
CA ASP A 278 2.17 14.98 -15.90
C ASP A 278 1.03 15.34 -16.86
N GLY A 279 -0.18 14.84 -16.56
CA GLY A 279 -1.35 15.02 -17.40
C GLY A 279 -1.46 14.04 -18.57
N SER A 280 -0.51 13.10 -18.74
CA SER A 280 -0.71 11.95 -19.63
C SER A 280 -1.81 11.07 -19.08
N PRO A 281 -2.78 10.59 -19.89
CA PRO A 281 -3.84 9.73 -19.39
C PRO A 281 -3.28 8.45 -18.75
N ILE A 282 -3.76 8.12 -17.55
CA ILE A 282 -3.44 6.83 -16.92
C ILE A 282 -4.12 5.73 -17.75
N PRO A 283 -3.42 4.64 -18.13
CA PRO A 283 -4.00 3.57 -18.91
C PRO A 283 -5.24 2.93 -18.28
N ARG A 284 -6.22 2.53 -19.10
CA ARG A 284 -7.38 1.72 -18.72
C ARG A 284 -7.20 0.33 -19.28
N ILE A 285 -7.22 -0.68 -18.41
CA ILE A 285 -7.07 -2.10 -18.78
C ILE A 285 -8.32 -2.82 -18.27
N ALA A 286 -9.05 -3.49 -19.16
CA ALA A 286 -10.17 -4.32 -18.71
C ALA A 286 -9.66 -5.46 -17.81
N TYR A 287 -10.41 -5.81 -16.77
CA TYR A 287 -10.07 -6.90 -15.83
C TYR A 287 -9.68 -8.18 -16.57
N ARG A 288 -10.47 -8.56 -17.58
CA ARG A 288 -10.19 -9.74 -18.40
C ARG A 288 -8.81 -9.63 -19.08
N ASP A 289 -8.50 -8.47 -19.66
CA ASP A 289 -7.24 -8.27 -20.38
C ASP A 289 -6.05 -8.24 -19.41
N ALA A 290 -6.23 -7.69 -18.19
CA ALA A 290 -5.23 -7.74 -17.14
C ALA A 290 -4.91 -9.18 -16.72
N MET A 291 -5.96 -10.01 -16.52
CA MET A 291 -5.79 -11.43 -16.18
C MET A 291 -5.16 -12.22 -17.33
N GLU A 292 -5.55 -11.95 -18.58
CA GLU A 292 -4.99 -12.65 -19.73
C GLU A 292 -3.54 -12.27 -20.03
N THR A 293 -3.17 -10.98 -19.84
CA THR A 293 -1.87 -10.45 -20.23
C THR A 293 -0.84 -10.53 -19.09
N TYR A 294 -1.27 -10.37 -17.84
CA TYR A 294 -0.36 -10.28 -16.70
C TYR A 294 -0.62 -11.34 -15.62
N GLY A 295 -1.70 -12.09 -15.73
CA GLY A 295 -2.10 -13.10 -14.74
C GLY A 295 -2.51 -12.52 -13.39
N SER A 296 -2.93 -11.25 -13.35
CA SER A 296 -3.29 -10.53 -12.12
C SER A 296 -4.23 -9.37 -12.42
N ASP A 297 -5.16 -9.12 -11.52
CA ASP A 297 -6.02 -7.92 -11.44
C ASP A 297 -5.27 -6.67 -10.95
N LYS A 298 -4.03 -6.84 -10.48
CA LYS A 298 -3.14 -5.77 -10.00
C LYS A 298 -1.74 -5.94 -10.56
N PRO A 299 -1.57 -5.80 -11.90
CA PRO A 299 -0.28 -6.03 -12.54
C PRO A 299 0.75 -4.97 -12.15
N ASP A 300 1.99 -5.39 -11.96
CA ASP A 300 3.11 -4.47 -11.92
C ASP A 300 3.51 -4.13 -13.38
N LEU A 301 3.37 -2.88 -13.74
CA LEU A 301 3.61 -2.39 -15.10
C LEU A 301 4.97 -1.69 -15.27
N CYS A 302 5.82 -1.72 -14.23
CA CYS A 302 7.19 -1.18 -14.32
C CYS A 302 8.11 -2.00 -15.22
N PHE A 303 7.69 -3.17 -15.64
CA PHE A 303 8.46 -4.08 -16.51
C PHE A 303 7.51 -4.89 -17.40
N GLY A 304 8.01 -5.37 -18.54
CA GLY A 304 7.28 -6.24 -19.48
C GLY A 304 7.03 -7.65 -18.95
N MET A 305 7.32 -8.68 -19.73
CA MET A 305 7.05 -10.11 -19.50
C MET A 305 5.53 -10.43 -19.49
N GLU A 306 4.81 -9.94 -20.49
CA GLU A 306 3.41 -10.31 -20.74
C GLU A 306 3.29 -11.83 -20.96
N LEU A 307 2.18 -12.40 -20.54
CA LEU A 307 1.80 -13.78 -20.79
C LEU A 307 1.43 -13.94 -22.26
N VAL A 308 2.06 -14.87 -22.95
CA VAL A 308 1.82 -15.14 -24.38
C VAL A 308 1.01 -16.41 -24.53
N GLU A 309 -0.17 -16.31 -25.15
CA GLU A 309 -1.05 -17.44 -25.46
C GLU A 309 -0.42 -18.35 -26.53
N LEU A 310 -0.29 -19.63 -26.24
CA LEU A 310 0.36 -20.63 -27.09
C LEU A 310 -0.51 -21.87 -27.33
N THR A 311 -1.74 -21.93 -26.84
CA THR A 311 -2.63 -23.11 -26.95
C THR A 311 -2.79 -23.55 -28.40
N ASP A 312 -2.90 -22.59 -29.34
CA ASP A 312 -3.02 -22.87 -30.78
C ASP A 312 -1.75 -23.48 -31.41
N VAL A 313 -0.57 -23.29 -30.78
CA VAL A 313 0.68 -23.90 -31.25
C VAL A 313 0.70 -25.41 -30.97
N PHE A 314 -0.01 -25.84 -29.94
CA PHE A 314 0.06 -27.21 -29.43
C PHE A 314 -1.20 -28.07 -29.75
N VAL A 315 -2.03 -27.66 -30.70
CA VAL A 315 -3.25 -28.40 -31.08
C VAL A 315 -2.95 -29.84 -31.47
N ASP A 316 -1.87 -30.05 -32.25
CA ASP A 316 -1.46 -31.38 -32.76
C ASP A 316 -0.22 -31.92 -32.04
N THR A 317 0.08 -31.39 -30.82
CA THR A 317 1.28 -31.79 -30.10
C THR A 317 1.25 -33.26 -29.65
N GLU A 318 2.41 -33.91 -29.71
CA GLU A 318 2.61 -35.22 -29.12
C GLU A 318 3.13 -35.19 -27.69
N PHE A 319 3.47 -33.99 -27.19
CA PHE A 319 3.93 -33.82 -25.82
C PHE A 319 2.77 -33.99 -24.82
N GLY A 320 2.77 -35.11 -24.12
CA GLY A 320 1.65 -35.55 -23.29
C GLY A 320 1.21 -34.56 -22.20
N VAL A 321 2.11 -33.69 -21.71
CA VAL A 321 1.78 -32.65 -20.72
C VAL A 321 0.95 -31.52 -21.32
N PHE A 322 1.18 -31.19 -22.60
CA PHE A 322 0.47 -30.10 -23.29
C PHE A 322 -0.77 -30.61 -24.05
N LYS A 323 -0.82 -31.91 -24.30
CA LYS A 323 -1.90 -32.53 -25.05
C LYS A 323 -3.22 -32.47 -24.28
N ASN A 324 -4.28 -31.96 -24.91
CA ASN A 324 -5.62 -31.83 -24.36
C ASN A 324 -5.71 -30.87 -23.12
N THR A 325 -4.75 -29.97 -22.98
CA THR A 325 -4.76 -28.93 -21.93
C THR A 325 -5.64 -27.76 -22.40
N GLU A 326 -6.44 -27.22 -21.50
CA GLU A 326 -7.36 -26.11 -21.79
C GLU A 326 -6.60 -24.85 -22.23
N CYS A 327 -5.52 -24.52 -21.53
CA CYS A 327 -4.75 -23.30 -21.75
C CYS A 327 -3.26 -23.57 -21.63
N ILE A 328 -2.50 -23.08 -22.60
CA ILE A 328 -1.05 -23.07 -22.56
C ILE A 328 -0.57 -21.66 -22.83
N LYS A 329 0.08 -21.04 -21.83
CA LYS A 329 0.75 -19.76 -21.97
C LYS A 329 2.20 -19.84 -21.60
N ALA A 330 2.96 -18.84 -21.99
CA ALA A 330 4.36 -18.71 -21.61
C ALA A 330 4.75 -17.28 -21.26
N ILE A 331 5.82 -17.14 -20.50
CA ILE A 331 6.52 -15.86 -20.28
C ILE A 331 7.94 -15.96 -20.79
N CYS A 332 8.42 -14.90 -21.47
CA CYS A 332 9.79 -14.79 -21.94
C CYS A 332 10.61 -13.97 -20.94
N VAL A 333 11.57 -14.62 -20.31
CA VAL A 333 12.47 -14.00 -19.33
C VAL A 333 13.77 -13.63 -20.02
N LYS A 334 14.03 -12.34 -20.16
CA LYS A 334 15.27 -11.83 -20.76
C LYS A 334 16.48 -12.22 -19.91
N ASN A 335 17.54 -12.68 -20.56
CA ASN A 335 18.74 -13.26 -19.91
C ASN A 335 18.46 -14.49 -19.01
N GLY A 336 17.29 -15.09 -19.10
CA GLY A 336 16.87 -16.24 -18.29
C GLY A 336 17.64 -17.52 -18.55
N ALA A 337 18.36 -17.62 -19.68
CA ALA A 337 19.25 -18.76 -19.98
C ALA A 337 20.45 -18.85 -19.00
N ASN A 338 20.74 -17.78 -18.25
CA ASN A 338 21.79 -17.76 -17.22
C ASN A 338 21.34 -18.30 -15.86
N LEU A 339 20.06 -18.64 -15.70
CA LEU A 339 19.56 -19.22 -14.45
C LEU A 339 20.19 -20.58 -14.18
N SER A 340 20.72 -20.76 -12.99
CA SER A 340 21.22 -22.03 -12.52
C SER A 340 20.07 -23.02 -12.31
N ARG A 341 20.40 -24.34 -12.35
CA ARG A 341 19.42 -25.39 -12.08
C ARG A 341 18.71 -25.20 -10.72
N LYS A 342 19.45 -24.80 -9.69
CA LYS A 342 18.90 -24.53 -8.36
C LYS A 342 17.86 -23.41 -8.37
N GLN A 343 18.10 -22.35 -9.14
CA GLN A 343 17.15 -21.25 -9.29
C GLN A 343 15.89 -21.68 -10.05
N ILE A 344 16.05 -22.46 -11.12
CA ILE A 344 14.91 -23.03 -11.86
C ILE A 344 14.08 -23.96 -10.96
N ASP A 345 14.74 -24.78 -10.12
CA ASP A 345 14.06 -25.64 -9.15
C ASP A 345 13.27 -24.79 -8.13
N GLN A 346 13.82 -23.65 -7.64
CA GLN A 346 13.09 -22.70 -6.76
C GLN A 346 11.85 -22.11 -7.45
N PHE A 347 11.94 -21.65 -8.69
CA PHE A 347 10.79 -21.15 -9.44
C PHE A 347 9.77 -22.26 -9.71
N THR A 348 10.22 -23.50 -9.90
CA THR A 348 9.32 -24.65 -10.03
C THR A 348 8.56 -24.94 -8.72
N ASP A 349 9.20 -24.78 -7.58
CA ASP A 349 8.53 -24.95 -6.27
C ASP A 349 7.50 -23.84 -6.04
N ILE A 350 7.81 -22.61 -6.44
CA ILE A 350 6.85 -21.49 -6.41
C ILE A 350 5.64 -21.80 -7.32
N ALA A 351 5.89 -22.24 -8.57
CA ALA A 351 4.81 -22.61 -9.49
C ALA A 351 3.91 -23.71 -8.91
N LYS A 352 4.50 -24.72 -8.26
CA LYS A 352 3.74 -25.78 -7.60
C LYS A 352 2.92 -25.29 -6.41
N SER A 353 3.43 -24.34 -5.64
CA SER A 353 2.67 -23.75 -4.52
C SER A 353 1.43 -22.98 -4.99
N GLU A 354 1.43 -22.51 -6.23
CA GLU A 354 0.29 -21.84 -6.88
C GLU A 354 -0.60 -22.82 -7.68
N GLY A 355 -0.36 -24.14 -7.59
CA GLY A 355 -1.21 -25.18 -8.17
C GLY A 355 -0.69 -25.83 -9.45
N ALA A 356 0.45 -25.44 -9.98
CA ALA A 356 1.01 -26.09 -11.17
C ALA A 356 1.47 -27.53 -10.91
N GLY A 357 1.29 -28.43 -11.85
CA GLY A 357 1.87 -29.78 -11.81
C GLY A 357 3.40 -29.78 -11.97
N GLY A 358 3.97 -28.73 -12.57
CA GLY A 358 5.39 -28.52 -12.81
C GLY A 358 5.64 -27.24 -13.59
N LEU A 359 6.92 -26.95 -13.88
CA LEU A 359 7.31 -25.77 -14.68
C LEU A 359 8.19 -26.23 -15.84
N ALA A 360 7.61 -26.27 -17.04
CA ALA A 360 8.34 -26.52 -18.26
C ALA A 360 9.07 -25.25 -18.72
N TYR A 361 10.25 -25.39 -19.34
CA TYR A 361 10.99 -24.25 -19.85
C TYR A 361 11.86 -24.60 -21.05
N ILE A 362 12.22 -23.59 -21.83
CA ILE A 362 13.19 -23.64 -22.93
C ILE A 362 14.17 -22.48 -22.75
N THR A 363 15.48 -22.74 -22.84
CA THR A 363 16.52 -21.71 -22.91
C THR A 363 17.06 -21.63 -24.34
N TYR A 364 17.39 -20.43 -24.79
CA TYR A 364 18.00 -20.18 -26.11
C TYR A 364 19.46 -19.79 -25.92
N GLN A 365 20.38 -20.63 -26.43
CA GLN A 365 21.83 -20.40 -26.36
C GLN A 365 22.51 -20.86 -27.65
N ASP A 366 23.42 -20.06 -28.19
CA ASP A 366 24.16 -20.34 -29.42
C ASP A 366 23.23 -20.60 -30.62
N GLY A 367 22.06 -19.96 -30.66
CA GLY A 367 21.04 -20.14 -31.70
C GLY A 367 20.18 -21.40 -31.54
N GLU A 368 20.43 -22.22 -30.53
CA GLU A 368 19.74 -23.50 -30.28
C GLU A 368 18.78 -23.40 -29.09
N ALA A 369 17.66 -24.15 -29.16
CA ALA A 369 16.71 -24.34 -28.07
C ALA A 369 17.18 -25.53 -27.20
N LYS A 370 17.55 -25.24 -25.93
CA LYS A 370 17.97 -26.25 -24.96
C LYS A 370 16.92 -26.44 -23.88
N SER A 371 16.39 -27.65 -23.71
CA SER A 371 15.34 -27.95 -22.77
C SER A 371 15.16 -29.42 -22.51
N PRO A 372 14.74 -29.84 -21.30
CA PRO A 372 14.27 -31.20 -21.04
C PRO A 372 13.09 -31.62 -21.91
N ILE A 373 12.26 -30.67 -22.36
CA ILE A 373 11.07 -30.94 -23.17
C ILE A 373 11.31 -30.80 -24.67
N ALA A 374 12.40 -30.16 -25.13
CA ALA A 374 12.65 -29.89 -26.55
C ALA A 374 12.61 -31.15 -27.46
N LYS A 375 13.02 -32.30 -26.95
CA LYS A 375 12.98 -33.57 -27.66
C LYS A 375 11.57 -34.10 -27.96
N PHE A 376 10.54 -33.53 -27.31
CA PHE A 376 9.14 -33.90 -27.51
C PHE A 376 8.39 -32.89 -28.39
N LEU A 377 9.05 -31.80 -28.78
CA LEU A 377 8.47 -30.73 -29.58
C LEU A 377 9.00 -30.81 -31.02
N SER A 378 8.14 -30.54 -31.97
CA SER A 378 8.51 -30.44 -33.39
C SER A 378 9.26 -29.12 -33.66
N GLU A 379 10.00 -29.07 -34.79
CA GLU A 379 10.65 -27.84 -35.24
C GLU A 379 9.65 -26.69 -35.51
N ALA A 380 8.46 -27.02 -35.95
CA ALA A 380 7.38 -26.06 -36.19
C ALA A 380 6.93 -25.43 -34.85
N GLU A 381 6.71 -26.25 -33.82
CA GLU A 381 6.35 -25.76 -32.47
C GLU A 381 7.46 -24.89 -31.88
N LEU A 382 8.72 -25.31 -31.94
CA LEU A 382 9.87 -24.53 -31.45
C LEU A 382 10.00 -23.19 -32.18
N THR A 383 9.76 -23.16 -33.48
CA THR A 383 9.76 -21.92 -34.28
C THR A 383 8.62 -21.00 -33.88
N ALA A 384 7.40 -21.54 -33.74
CA ALA A 384 6.22 -20.76 -33.35
C ALA A 384 6.36 -20.19 -31.94
N ILE A 385 6.88 -20.97 -30.98
CA ILE A 385 7.19 -20.49 -29.62
C ILE A 385 8.12 -19.26 -29.69
N LYS A 386 9.25 -19.40 -30.40
CA LYS A 386 10.24 -18.33 -30.53
C LYS A 386 9.66 -17.06 -31.16
N GLN A 387 8.85 -17.22 -32.21
CA GLN A 387 8.20 -16.09 -32.89
C GLN A 387 7.17 -15.39 -32.00
N LYS A 388 6.28 -16.15 -31.35
CA LYS A 388 5.21 -15.57 -30.53
C LYS A 388 5.75 -14.93 -29.25
N THR A 389 6.75 -15.55 -28.62
CA THR A 389 7.34 -15.02 -27.36
C THR A 389 8.40 -13.95 -27.58
N GLY A 390 8.87 -13.76 -28.81
CA GLY A 390 9.97 -12.83 -29.11
C GLY A 390 11.29 -13.21 -28.42
N ALA A 391 11.47 -14.50 -28.10
CA ALA A 391 12.67 -14.97 -27.42
C ALA A 391 13.89 -14.86 -28.32
N ALA A 392 14.99 -14.33 -27.77
CA ALA A 392 16.29 -14.19 -28.40
C ALA A 392 17.34 -15.10 -27.75
N ASP A 393 18.54 -15.12 -28.30
CA ASP A 393 19.65 -15.84 -27.68
C ASP A 393 20.00 -15.23 -26.32
N GLY A 394 20.18 -16.06 -25.31
CA GLY A 394 20.31 -15.66 -23.91
C GLY A 394 19.00 -15.65 -23.10
N ASP A 395 17.82 -15.76 -23.74
CA ASP A 395 16.53 -15.75 -23.06
C ASP A 395 16.08 -17.14 -22.61
N ALA A 396 15.12 -17.18 -21.69
CA ALA A 396 14.38 -18.39 -21.33
C ALA A 396 12.86 -18.16 -21.45
N VAL A 397 12.14 -19.18 -21.90
CA VAL A 397 10.68 -19.22 -21.98
C VAL A 397 10.16 -20.24 -20.99
N PHE A 398 9.29 -19.82 -20.06
CA PHE A 398 8.66 -20.68 -19.07
C PHE A 398 7.19 -20.86 -19.37
N PHE A 399 6.66 -22.07 -19.20
CA PHE A 399 5.31 -22.45 -19.62
C PHE A 399 4.41 -22.78 -18.45
N GLY A 400 3.16 -22.32 -18.52
CA GLY A 400 2.03 -22.84 -17.75
C GLY A 400 1.11 -23.63 -18.67
N ALA A 401 0.65 -24.79 -18.22
CA ALA A 401 -0.24 -25.67 -19.00
C ALA A 401 -1.22 -26.36 -18.03
N ASP A 402 -2.46 -25.87 -17.99
CA ASP A 402 -3.53 -26.32 -17.08
C ASP A 402 -4.87 -25.65 -17.48
N THR A 403 -5.82 -25.52 -16.56
CA THR A 403 -6.95 -24.61 -16.69
C THR A 403 -6.46 -23.16 -16.81
N ARG A 404 -7.20 -22.31 -17.50
CA ARG A 404 -6.83 -20.90 -17.72
C ARG A 404 -6.57 -20.15 -16.42
N SER A 405 -7.39 -20.40 -15.40
CA SER A 405 -7.24 -19.79 -14.08
C SER A 405 -5.91 -20.15 -13.42
N VAL A 406 -5.55 -21.42 -13.38
CA VAL A 406 -4.29 -21.90 -12.82
C VAL A 406 -3.09 -21.33 -13.59
N VAL A 407 -3.13 -21.36 -14.93
CA VAL A 407 -2.06 -20.83 -15.78
C VAL A 407 -1.82 -19.34 -15.51
N ASN A 408 -2.90 -18.53 -15.47
CA ASN A 408 -2.79 -17.10 -15.19
C ASN A 408 -2.21 -16.85 -13.80
N THR A 409 -2.70 -17.52 -12.75
CA THR A 409 -2.20 -17.37 -11.38
C THR A 409 -0.72 -17.74 -11.27
N VAL A 410 -0.33 -18.90 -11.80
CA VAL A 410 1.05 -19.39 -11.74
C VAL A 410 2.01 -18.46 -12.48
N LEU A 411 1.70 -18.10 -13.73
CA LEU A 411 2.59 -17.25 -14.53
C LEU A 411 2.60 -15.80 -14.04
N GLY A 412 1.47 -15.28 -13.54
CA GLY A 412 1.40 -13.96 -12.92
C GLY A 412 2.27 -13.88 -11.66
N ARG A 413 2.27 -14.93 -10.84
CA ARG A 413 3.18 -15.03 -9.68
C ARG A 413 4.65 -15.09 -10.13
N LEU A 414 4.98 -15.98 -11.05
CA LEU A 414 6.33 -16.13 -11.57
C LEU A 414 6.88 -14.86 -12.23
N ARG A 415 6.02 -14.09 -12.92
CA ARG A 415 6.36 -12.82 -13.51
C ARG A 415 6.98 -11.87 -12.48
N ASN A 416 6.36 -11.73 -11.32
CA ASN A 416 6.86 -10.88 -10.22
C ASN A 416 8.15 -11.46 -9.60
N GLU A 417 8.23 -12.77 -9.44
CA GLU A 417 9.43 -13.44 -8.90
C GLU A 417 10.65 -13.28 -9.82
N PHE A 418 10.45 -13.40 -11.14
CA PHE A 418 11.52 -13.13 -12.11
C PHE A 418 11.91 -11.65 -12.11
N ALA A 419 10.96 -10.74 -12.02
CA ALA A 419 11.25 -9.31 -11.93
C ALA A 419 12.10 -8.98 -10.71
N ALA A 420 11.77 -9.55 -9.55
CA ALA A 420 12.56 -9.40 -8.33
C ALA A 420 13.96 -10.00 -8.48
N HIS A 421 14.06 -11.21 -9.05
CA HIS A 421 15.35 -11.89 -9.24
C HIS A 421 16.31 -11.12 -10.15
N PHE A 422 15.78 -10.52 -11.23
CA PHE A 422 16.58 -9.76 -12.20
C PHE A 422 16.63 -8.24 -11.90
N ASN A 423 16.07 -7.78 -10.77
CA ASN A 423 16.01 -6.37 -10.36
C ASN A 423 15.43 -5.46 -11.46
N LEU A 424 14.30 -5.84 -12.05
CA LEU A 424 13.70 -5.13 -13.17
C LEU A 424 12.98 -3.86 -12.73
N LYS A 425 12.59 -3.76 -11.46
CA LYS A 425 11.96 -2.56 -10.88
C LYS A 425 13.03 -1.56 -10.46
N LYS A 426 12.81 -0.28 -10.76
CA LYS A 426 13.66 0.81 -10.30
C LYS A 426 12.89 1.66 -9.29
N SER A 427 13.57 2.08 -8.23
CA SER A 427 12.97 2.85 -7.15
C SER A 427 12.50 4.25 -7.58
N ASP A 428 13.06 4.81 -8.66
CA ASP A 428 12.70 6.11 -9.20
C ASP A 428 11.56 6.07 -10.24
N GLU A 429 10.90 4.91 -10.43
CA GLU A 429 9.86 4.69 -11.43
C GLU A 429 8.53 4.28 -10.77
N VAL A 430 7.41 4.77 -11.33
CA VAL A 430 6.04 4.41 -10.95
C VAL A 430 5.22 4.16 -12.21
N ALA A 431 4.52 3.05 -12.24
CA ALA A 431 3.52 2.73 -13.25
C ALA A 431 2.13 2.71 -12.62
N LEU A 432 1.21 3.49 -13.16
CA LEU A 432 -0.19 3.56 -12.76
C LEU A 432 -1.07 2.99 -13.86
N ALA A 433 -2.12 2.25 -13.49
CA ALA A 433 -3.20 1.89 -14.41
C ALA A 433 -4.53 1.78 -13.67
N TRP A 434 -5.61 2.01 -14.39
CA TRP A 434 -6.95 1.63 -13.98
C TRP A 434 -7.27 0.24 -14.50
N ILE A 435 -7.67 -0.65 -13.62
CA ILE A 435 -8.32 -1.90 -13.98
C ILE A 435 -9.82 -1.63 -13.92
N ILE A 436 -10.50 -1.91 -15.01
CA ILE A 436 -11.93 -1.61 -15.19
C ILE A 436 -12.70 -2.86 -15.62
N ASP A 437 -14.01 -2.79 -15.62
CA ASP A 437 -14.85 -3.86 -16.15
C ASP A 437 -14.71 -5.19 -15.40
N PHE A 438 -14.77 -5.11 -14.07
CA PHE A 438 -14.74 -6.29 -13.22
C PHE A 438 -15.96 -7.19 -13.43
N PRO A 439 -15.83 -8.53 -13.25
CA PRO A 439 -16.99 -9.41 -13.23
C PRO A 439 -17.92 -9.05 -12.06
N PHE A 440 -19.23 -8.98 -12.30
CA PHE A 440 -20.20 -8.71 -11.24
C PHE A 440 -20.42 -9.93 -10.35
N TYR A 441 -20.46 -11.11 -10.95
CA TYR A 441 -20.54 -12.41 -10.30
C TYR A 441 -19.31 -13.24 -10.64
N GLU A 442 -18.94 -14.12 -9.72
CA GLU A 442 -17.91 -15.14 -9.91
C GLU A 442 -18.38 -16.50 -9.41
N TRP A 443 -17.68 -17.56 -9.83
CA TRP A 443 -17.95 -18.90 -9.37
C TRP A 443 -17.13 -19.21 -8.13
N ASP A 444 -17.82 -19.47 -7.00
CA ASP A 444 -17.16 -19.99 -5.80
C ASP A 444 -16.97 -21.51 -5.93
N ASP A 445 -15.73 -21.92 -6.22
CA ASP A 445 -15.36 -23.34 -6.36
C ASP A 445 -15.53 -24.14 -5.07
N ARG A 446 -15.45 -23.50 -3.90
CA ARG A 446 -15.62 -24.16 -2.60
C ARG A 446 -17.09 -24.38 -2.30
N GLY A 447 -17.90 -23.36 -2.47
CA GLY A 447 -19.34 -23.43 -2.28
C GLY A 447 -20.10 -24.06 -3.45
N LYS A 448 -19.46 -24.21 -4.62
CA LYS A 448 -20.06 -24.65 -5.90
C LYS A 448 -21.31 -23.86 -6.25
N LYS A 449 -21.22 -22.55 -6.13
CA LYS A 449 -22.31 -21.61 -6.36
C LYS A 449 -21.78 -20.31 -6.98
N LEU A 450 -22.69 -19.52 -7.53
CA LEU A 450 -22.40 -18.13 -7.86
C LEU A 450 -22.32 -17.29 -6.58
N ASP A 451 -21.41 -16.34 -6.57
CA ASP A 451 -21.29 -15.33 -5.52
C ASP A 451 -20.95 -13.97 -6.16
N PHE A 452 -20.92 -12.89 -5.37
CA PHE A 452 -20.44 -11.62 -5.88
C PHE A 452 -18.94 -11.67 -6.16
N GLY A 453 -18.52 -11.11 -7.30
CA GLY A 453 -17.10 -11.04 -7.67
C GLY A 453 -16.29 -10.18 -6.69
N HIS A 454 -16.83 -9.02 -6.29
CA HIS A 454 -16.17 -8.11 -5.34
C HIS A 454 -17.14 -7.54 -4.30
N ASN A 455 -18.19 -6.82 -4.75
CA ASN A 455 -19.17 -6.21 -3.84
C ASN A 455 -20.52 -6.04 -4.52
N PRO A 456 -21.64 -5.99 -3.76
CA PRO A 456 -22.98 -5.81 -4.30
C PRO A 456 -23.35 -4.33 -4.59
N PHE A 457 -22.49 -3.37 -4.24
CA PHE A 457 -22.81 -1.94 -4.29
C PHE A 457 -22.56 -1.30 -5.64
N SER A 458 -21.76 -1.94 -6.50
CA SER A 458 -21.49 -1.45 -7.85
C SER A 458 -22.70 -1.65 -8.75
N MET A 459 -22.89 -0.75 -9.72
CA MET A 459 -23.92 -0.87 -10.73
C MET A 459 -23.51 -1.92 -11.77
N PRO A 460 -24.33 -2.94 -12.05
CA PRO A 460 -24.08 -3.80 -13.20
C PRO A 460 -24.27 -3.00 -14.49
N LYS A 461 -23.35 -3.11 -15.45
CA LYS A 461 -23.49 -2.50 -16.77
C LYS A 461 -24.71 -3.07 -17.48
N GLY A 462 -25.53 -2.19 -18.05
CA GLY A 462 -26.83 -2.55 -18.62
C GLY A 462 -27.97 -2.62 -17.58
N GLY A 463 -27.68 -2.37 -16.29
CA GLY A 463 -28.68 -2.20 -15.24
C GLY A 463 -29.64 -3.38 -15.09
N LEU A 464 -30.93 -3.09 -14.88
CA LEU A 464 -31.96 -4.10 -14.63
C LEU A 464 -32.17 -5.03 -15.85
N GLU A 465 -32.11 -4.50 -17.06
CA GLU A 465 -32.32 -5.27 -18.28
C GLU A 465 -31.28 -6.39 -18.47
N ALA A 466 -30.01 -6.09 -18.19
CA ALA A 466 -28.93 -7.08 -18.22
C ALA A 466 -29.13 -8.20 -17.18
N LEU A 467 -29.63 -7.86 -15.98
CA LEU A 467 -29.92 -8.83 -14.94
C LEU A 467 -31.14 -9.71 -15.25
N GLU A 468 -32.18 -9.13 -15.83
CA GLU A 468 -33.43 -9.87 -16.20
C GLU A 468 -33.21 -10.80 -17.37
N SER A 469 -32.31 -10.44 -18.29
CA SER A 469 -31.99 -11.28 -19.46
C SER A 469 -31.08 -12.46 -19.14
N ALA A 470 -30.30 -12.40 -18.02
CA ALA A 470 -29.36 -13.43 -17.62
C ALA A 470 -30.08 -14.61 -16.93
N THR A 471 -30.40 -15.67 -17.69
CA THR A 471 -31.15 -16.84 -17.22
C THR A 471 -30.28 -18.04 -16.85
N THR A 472 -29.08 -18.13 -17.44
CA THR A 472 -28.11 -19.20 -17.17
C THR A 472 -26.92 -18.67 -16.32
N ASP A 473 -26.22 -19.56 -15.65
CA ASP A 473 -25.03 -19.18 -14.87
C ASP A 473 -23.93 -18.57 -15.75
N ALA A 474 -23.78 -19.04 -16.99
CA ALA A 474 -22.84 -18.47 -17.95
C ALA A 474 -23.20 -17.01 -18.31
N GLU A 475 -24.50 -16.72 -18.49
CA GLU A 475 -24.97 -15.35 -18.75
C GLU A 475 -24.80 -14.45 -17.52
N LYS A 476 -25.03 -14.96 -16.32
CA LYS A 476 -24.80 -14.22 -15.07
C LYS A 476 -23.32 -13.91 -14.88
N LEU A 477 -22.42 -14.87 -15.12
CA LEU A 477 -20.96 -14.68 -15.07
C LEU A 477 -20.43 -13.70 -16.14
N ALA A 478 -21.18 -13.45 -17.19
CA ALA A 478 -20.84 -12.47 -18.23
C ALA A 478 -21.23 -11.03 -17.85
N ILE A 479 -21.98 -10.82 -16.76
CA ILE A 479 -22.37 -9.49 -16.30
C ILE A 479 -21.14 -8.78 -15.74
N VAL A 480 -20.91 -7.56 -16.21
CA VAL A 480 -19.80 -6.70 -15.82
C VAL A 480 -20.26 -5.63 -14.84
N ALA A 481 -19.51 -5.41 -13.79
CA ALA A 481 -19.71 -4.29 -12.87
C ALA A 481 -19.07 -3.01 -13.40
N ASP A 482 -19.70 -1.86 -13.21
CA ASP A 482 -19.04 -0.56 -13.38
C ASP A 482 -18.18 -0.25 -12.16
N GLN A 483 -17.20 -1.11 -11.97
CA GLN A 483 -16.18 -1.05 -10.93
C GLN A 483 -14.82 -0.75 -11.56
N PHE A 484 -13.97 -0.08 -10.79
CA PHE A 484 -12.62 0.25 -11.21
C PHE A 484 -11.68 0.29 -10.01
N ASP A 485 -10.47 -0.23 -10.21
CA ASP A 485 -9.41 -0.19 -9.23
C ASP A 485 -8.18 0.52 -9.83
N MET A 486 -7.49 1.35 -9.05
CA MET A 486 -6.18 1.87 -9.46
C MET A 486 -5.08 0.97 -8.92
N VAL A 487 -4.17 0.58 -9.79
CA VAL A 487 -2.97 -0.16 -9.43
C VAL A 487 -1.73 0.72 -9.55
N MET A 488 -0.79 0.54 -8.62
CA MET A 488 0.53 1.17 -8.59
C MET A 488 1.57 0.08 -8.34
N ASN A 489 2.47 -0.15 -9.29
CA ASN A 489 3.62 -1.07 -9.11
C ASN A 489 3.25 -2.47 -8.62
N GLY A 490 2.09 -3.00 -9.00
CA GLY A 490 1.62 -4.31 -8.56
C GLY A 490 0.76 -4.32 -7.30
N TYR A 491 0.41 -3.14 -6.77
CA TYR A 491 -0.50 -3.01 -5.63
C TYR A 491 -1.77 -2.27 -6.05
N GLU A 492 -2.92 -2.79 -5.63
CA GLU A 492 -4.19 -2.07 -5.65
C GLU A 492 -4.12 -0.96 -4.59
N ILE A 493 -4.17 0.29 -5.04
CA ILE A 493 -4.09 1.47 -4.17
C ILE A 493 -5.44 2.19 -4.02
N CYS A 494 -6.39 1.88 -4.90
CA CYS A 494 -7.74 2.45 -4.90
C CYS A 494 -8.73 1.43 -5.41
N SER A 495 -9.93 1.41 -4.83
CA SER A 495 -11.09 0.72 -5.38
C SER A 495 -12.30 1.64 -5.41
N GLY A 496 -13.11 1.57 -6.47
CA GLY A 496 -14.27 2.41 -6.68
C GLY A 496 -15.28 1.84 -7.66
N GLY A 497 -16.35 2.58 -7.88
CA GLY A 497 -17.37 2.21 -8.86
C GLY A 497 -18.55 3.17 -8.89
N VAL A 498 -19.35 3.07 -9.92
CA VAL A 498 -20.69 3.64 -9.98
C VAL A 498 -21.59 2.85 -9.04
N ARG A 499 -22.36 3.55 -8.22
CA ARG A 499 -23.15 2.89 -7.17
C ARG A 499 -24.50 2.43 -7.67
N ASN A 500 -24.91 1.27 -7.18
CA ASN A 500 -26.26 0.78 -7.40
C ASN A 500 -27.23 1.57 -6.51
N HIS A 501 -27.80 2.65 -7.05
CA HIS A 501 -28.72 3.55 -6.39
C HIS A 501 -30.20 3.24 -6.70
N ASN A 502 -30.45 2.18 -7.48
CA ASN A 502 -31.81 1.76 -7.87
C ASN A 502 -32.24 0.54 -7.03
N PRO A 503 -33.28 0.67 -6.18
CA PRO A 503 -33.77 -0.46 -5.38
C PRO A 503 -34.13 -1.71 -6.19
N ALA A 504 -34.74 -1.55 -7.37
CA ALA A 504 -35.13 -2.70 -8.20
C ALA A 504 -33.88 -3.49 -8.68
N VAL A 505 -32.82 -2.78 -9.06
CA VAL A 505 -31.55 -3.40 -9.43
C VAL A 505 -30.93 -4.11 -8.22
N LEU A 506 -30.94 -3.46 -7.03
CA LEU A 506 -30.37 -4.03 -5.81
C LEU A 506 -31.10 -5.32 -5.39
N TYR A 507 -32.43 -5.35 -5.41
CA TYR A 507 -33.18 -6.60 -5.15
C TYR A 507 -32.83 -7.67 -6.17
N LYS A 508 -32.75 -7.31 -7.46
CA LYS A 508 -32.50 -8.28 -8.53
C LYS A 508 -31.11 -8.90 -8.46
N VAL A 509 -30.07 -8.14 -8.10
CA VAL A 509 -28.71 -8.71 -7.98
C VAL A 509 -28.62 -9.76 -6.86
N PHE A 510 -29.36 -9.59 -5.77
CA PHE A 510 -29.44 -10.57 -4.69
C PHE A 510 -30.37 -11.75 -5.03
N ASP A 511 -31.50 -11.50 -5.72
CA ASP A 511 -32.42 -12.53 -6.21
C ASP A 511 -31.72 -13.57 -7.10
N LEU A 512 -30.83 -13.12 -8.00
CA LEU A 512 -30.04 -14.01 -8.86
C LEU A 512 -29.10 -14.94 -8.12
N LEU A 513 -28.72 -14.61 -6.89
CA LEU A 513 -27.95 -15.46 -5.99
C LEU A 513 -28.85 -16.27 -5.00
N GLY A 514 -30.18 -16.11 -5.08
CA GLY A 514 -31.14 -16.84 -4.27
C GLY A 514 -31.39 -16.24 -2.88
N PHE A 515 -31.01 -14.99 -2.62
CA PHE A 515 -31.33 -14.28 -1.39
C PHE A 515 -32.75 -13.70 -1.44
N SER A 516 -33.44 -13.70 -0.31
CA SER A 516 -34.78 -13.13 -0.18
C SER A 516 -34.76 -11.60 -0.07
N GLU A 517 -35.85 -10.94 -0.47
CA GLU A 517 -36.01 -9.49 -0.26
C GLU A 517 -35.85 -9.11 1.22
N SER A 518 -36.37 -9.92 2.15
CA SER A 518 -36.24 -9.67 3.60
C SER A 518 -34.78 -9.68 4.07
N TYR A 519 -33.91 -10.50 3.48
CA TYR A 519 -32.47 -10.47 3.75
C TYR A 519 -31.86 -9.12 3.31
N VAL A 520 -32.21 -8.66 2.11
CA VAL A 520 -31.71 -7.39 1.58
C VAL A 520 -32.21 -6.21 2.42
N GLU A 521 -33.47 -6.24 2.84
CA GLU A 521 -34.03 -5.22 3.74
C GLU A 521 -33.37 -5.22 5.12
N GLU A 522 -33.03 -6.37 5.69
CA GLU A 522 -32.33 -6.45 6.97
C GLU A 522 -30.94 -5.83 6.90
N LYS A 523 -30.20 -6.09 5.82
CA LYS A 523 -28.79 -5.66 5.66
C LYS A 523 -28.66 -4.22 5.15
N PHE A 524 -29.55 -3.80 4.26
CA PHE A 524 -29.46 -2.53 3.54
C PHE A 524 -30.68 -1.61 3.74
N GLY A 525 -31.54 -1.90 4.71
CA GLY A 525 -32.81 -1.21 4.88
C GLY A 525 -32.72 0.30 4.99
N ALA A 526 -31.71 0.83 5.68
CA ALA A 526 -31.51 2.27 5.78
C ALA A 526 -31.22 2.90 4.41
N MET A 527 -30.36 2.28 3.61
CA MET A 527 -29.97 2.72 2.29
C MET A 527 -31.13 2.58 1.29
N LEU A 528 -31.78 1.41 1.26
CA LEU A 528 -32.98 1.17 0.45
C LEU A 528 -34.10 2.18 0.75
N ASN A 529 -34.30 2.51 2.01
CA ASN A 529 -35.28 3.51 2.43
C ASN A 529 -34.91 4.91 1.90
N ALA A 530 -33.64 5.28 1.99
CA ALA A 530 -33.17 6.57 1.49
C ALA A 530 -33.36 6.67 -0.04
N PHE A 531 -33.06 5.61 -0.77
CA PHE A 531 -33.18 5.58 -2.25
C PHE A 531 -34.61 5.80 -2.74
N LYS A 532 -35.62 5.48 -1.94
CA LYS A 532 -37.04 5.76 -2.25
C LYS A 532 -37.35 7.26 -2.36
N TYR A 533 -36.49 8.14 -1.80
CA TYR A 533 -36.71 9.58 -1.75
C TYR A 533 -35.87 10.37 -2.76
N GLY A 534 -35.40 9.72 -3.82
CA GLY A 534 -34.75 10.39 -4.93
C GLY A 534 -33.23 10.40 -4.78
N ALA A 535 -32.61 9.24 -4.74
CA ALA A 535 -31.16 9.10 -4.80
C ALA A 535 -30.62 9.56 -6.17
N PRO A 536 -29.68 10.49 -6.24
CA PRO A 536 -29.02 10.82 -7.52
C PRO A 536 -28.15 9.67 -7.98
N PRO A 537 -27.84 9.54 -9.28
CA PRO A 537 -26.70 8.70 -9.70
C PRO A 537 -25.43 9.20 -9.04
N HIS A 538 -24.61 8.31 -8.51
CA HIS A 538 -23.38 8.67 -7.80
C HIS A 538 -22.31 7.60 -7.96
N ALA A 539 -21.07 8.03 -7.86
CA ALA A 539 -19.90 7.18 -7.95
C ALA A 539 -18.79 7.73 -7.06
N GLY A 540 -17.88 6.85 -6.65
CA GLY A 540 -16.75 7.26 -5.83
C GLY A 540 -15.73 6.14 -5.68
N CYS A 541 -14.67 6.45 -4.95
CA CYS A 541 -13.61 5.50 -4.68
C CYS A 541 -12.94 5.76 -3.33
N ALA A 542 -12.07 4.85 -2.93
CA ALA A 542 -11.30 4.95 -1.70
C ALA A 542 -9.85 4.56 -1.95
N PHE A 543 -8.92 5.44 -1.65
CA PHE A 543 -7.48 5.24 -1.78
C PHE A 543 -6.87 4.78 -0.46
N GLY A 544 -6.12 3.68 -0.47
CA GLY A 544 -5.37 3.20 0.69
C GLY A 544 -4.12 4.04 0.97
N VAL A 545 -4.23 5.01 1.88
CA VAL A 545 -3.20 6.01 2.17
C VAL A 545 -1.88 5.38 2.61
N ASP A 546 -1.97 4.34 3.45
CA ASP A 546 -0.78 3.67 4.00
C ASP A 546 0.00 2.93 2.91
N ARG A 547 -0.71 2.29 1.99
CA ARG A 547 -0.11 1.57 0.86
C ARG A 547 0.49 2.53 -0.18
N ILE A 548 -0.18 3.64 -0.47
CA ILE A 548 0.36 4.70 -1.33
C ILE A 548 1.65 5.25 -0.74
N LEU A 549 1.67 5.57 0.55
CA LEU A 549 2.88 6.08 1.19
C LEU A 549 4.00 5.04 1.14
N MET A 550 3.71 3.77 1.43
CA MET A 550 4.67 2.67 1.36
C MET A 550 5.39 2.63 0.01
N GLU A 551 4.64 2.63 -1.09
CA GLU A 551 5.18 2.60 -2.45
C GLU A 551 5.96 3.87 -2.82
N LEU A 552 5.48 5.04 -2.40
CA LEU A 552 6.10 6.31 -2.75
C LEU A 552 7.41 6.60 -1.99
N ILE A 553 7.60 6.01 -0.80
CA ILE A 553 8.84 6.16 -0.02
C ILE A 553 9.74 4.90 -0.06
N ASP A 554 9.46 3.96 -0.96
CA ASP A 554 10.23 2.73 -1.16
C ASP A 554 10.32 1.83 0.10
N GLU A 555 9.24 1.78 0.87
CA GLU A 555 9.12 0.83 1.98
C GLU A 555 8.60 -0.52 1.50
N THR A 556 9.12 -1.59 2.09
CA THR A 556 8.71 -2.97 1.79
C THR A 556 7.64 -3.50 2.74
N ASN A 557 7.33 -2.75 3.79
CA ASN A 557 6.40 -3.15 4.83
C ASN A 557 5.55 -1.96 5.27
N VAL A 558 4.24 -2.07 5.06
CA VAL A 558 3.28 -1.02 5.36
C VAL A 558 3.28 -0.61 6.85
N ARG A 559 3.69 -1.49 7.77
CA ARG A 559 3.83 -1.17 9.21
C ARG A 559 4.85 -0.07 9.48
N GLU A 560 5.86 0.09 8.62
CA GLU A 560 6.86 1.16 8.74
C GLU A 560 6.33 2.54 8.32
N THR A 561 5.14 2.63 7.74
CA THR A 561 4.48 3.90 7.40
C THR A 561 3.66 4.49 8.57
N LEU A 562 3.56 3.78 9.70
CA LEU A 562 2.80 4.19 10.88
C LEU A 562 3.70 4.58 12.04
N ALA A 563 3.23 5.57 12.84
CA ALA A 563 3.89 5.91 14.09
C ALA A 563 3.85 4.76 15.10
N PHE A 564 2.71 4.11 15.27
CA PHE A 564 2.46 3.05 16.26
C PHE A 564 1.75 1.86 15.61
N PRO A 565 2.48 1.00 14.87
CA PRO A 565 1.90 -0.17 14.24
C PRO A 565 1.70 -1.33 15.24
N LYS A 566 0.77 -2.22 14.94
CA LYS A 566 0.75 -3.57 15.50
C LYS A 566 1.78 -4.44 14.79
N ASN A 567 2.27 -5.49 15.48
CA ASN A 567 3.20 -6.45 14.86
C ASN A 567 2.50 -7.43 13.90
N GLY A 568 3.26 -8.36 13.33
CA GLY A 568 2.76 -9.39 12.42
C GLY A 568 1.76 -10.39 13.02
N SER A 569 1.51 -10.33 14.33
CA SER A 569 0.48 -11.11 15.03
C SER A 569 -0.72 -10.26 15.46
N GLY A 570 -0.81 -9.00 15.00
CA GLY A 570 -1.90 -8.09 15.34
C GLY A 570 -1.82 -7.52 16.77
N VAL A 571 -0.65 -7.58 17.41
CA VAL A 571 -0.45 -7.13 18.79
C VAL A 571 0.30 -5.79 18.81
N ASP A 572 -0.21 -4.81 19.56
CA ASP A 572 0.56 -3.65 19.99
C ASP A 572 1.44 -4.03 21.18
N VAL A 573 2.69 -4.36 20.90
CA VAL A 573 3.66 -4.82 21.91
C VAL A 573 4.19 -3.70 22.81
N MET A 574 3.94 -2.43 22.48
CA MET A 574 4.31 -1.27 23.30
C MET A 574 3.26 -1.01 24.38
N MET A 575 1.99 -1.08 24.02
CA MET A 575 0.85 -0.81 24.92
C MET A 575 0.24 -2.08 25.52
N ASP A 576 0.77 -3.25 25.16
CA ASP A 576 0.27 -4.57 25.57
C ASP A 576 -1.23 -4.78 25.21
N SER A 577 -1.57 -4.49 23.94
CA SER A 577 -2.94 -4.58 23.41
C SER A 577 -3.02 -5.64 22.30
N PRO A 578 -4.04 -6.55 22.31
CA PRO A 578 -5.19 -6.61 23.25
C PRO A 578 -4.80 -7.11 24.63
N SER A 579 -5.51 -6.64 25.65
CA SER A 579 -5.32 -7.01 27.04
C SER A 579 -6.59 -7.61 27.66
N THR A 580 -6.46 -8.24 28.82
CA THR A 580 -7.60 -8.76 29.59
C THR A 580 -8.47 -7.64 30.15
N VAL A 581 -9.76 -7.87 30.24
CA VAL A 581 -10.74 -6.93 30.80
C VAL A 581 -11.20 -7.43 32.17
N ASP A 582 -11.47 -6.49 33.10
CA ASP A 582 -12.02 -6.82 34.42
C ASP A 582 -13.35 -7.60 34.27
N PRO A 583 -13.50 -8.75 34.94
CA PRO A 583 -14.74 -9.54 34.91
C PRO A 583 -16.00 -8.76 35.26
N ALA A 584 -15.91 -7.73 36.12
CA ALA A 584 -17.04 -6.88 36.46
C ALA A 584 -17.51 -6.08 35.23
N GLN A 585 -16.56 -5.59 34.39
CA GLN A 585 -16.90 -4.88 33.15
C GLN A 585 -17.53 -5.82 32.11
N LEU A 586 -17.04 -7.05 31.98
CA LEU A 586 -17.66 -8.07 31.11
C LEU A 586 -19.11 -8.34 31.51
N LYS A 587 -19.35 -8.52 32.79
CA LYS A 587 -20.71 -8.73 33.33
C LYS A 587 -21.64 -7.53 33.06
N GLU A 588 -21.14 -6.28 33.16
CA GLU A 588 -21.90 -5.07 32.81
C GLU A 588 -22.27 -5.03 31.31
N LEU A 589 -21.49 -5.67 30.48
CA LEU A 589 -21.70 -5.75 29.03
C LEU A 589 -22.56 -6.97 28.63
N GLY A 590 -22.93 -7.83 29.61
CA GLY A 590 -23.67 -9.07 29.35
C GLY A 590 -22.82 -10.19 28.71
N LEU A 591 -21.47 -10.15 28.87
CA LEU A 591 -20.49 -11.08 28.33
C LEU A 591 -19.94 -12.02 29.40
#